data_d08e625042ea869821e4f55bb9c943ed
#
_entry.id   d08e625042ea869821e4f55bb9c943ed
#
_cell.length_a   1.000
_cell.length_b   1.000
_cell.length_c   1.000
_cell.angle_alpha   90.00
_cell.angle_beta   90.00
_cell.angle_gamma   90.00
#
_symmetry.space_group_name_H-M   'P 1'
#
loop_
_entity.id
_entity.type
_entity.pdbx_description
1 polymer ?
#
loop_
_entity_poly.entity_id
_entity_poly.type
_entity_poly.pdbx_seq_one_letter_code
_entity_poly.pdbx_strand_id
1 'polypeptide(L)'
;MIVNFAERAHNHNWELDPVIRSLLDTDFYKLLMLQFIWKHYPTTRVSFSLLNRSTSVRLADMFSREELTHQMEHARRLRFRRSELVWLAGNTFYGRRGIFEPAFLEWLEHDFRLSDYELSVSDGQLDLTFDGLWAETTMWELYALSILDELKTRAGLKKLREFGLDILYARAKTKLWNKIERLRGVPGLAVADFGTRRRHSFLWQEYVVNAMAANLGSAFTGTSNAFLAHKHDLESIGTNAHEIPMVLAALVPNDDDEALKASQYRVLELWQNTYEGALRIMLPDTFGTTQFLANAPDWTADWTGQRIDSKDPYIAGDEYIQWLKARGRDPRDKRIIASDALDVDDILGLHAYFGGALGSGVTISDFRSAADFLDRQKWTPGRRIRFSGGWGTLLTNDFRGCDPAGGSDFDPISLICKVSTVEGKPAVKLSDNFAKALGTPEEIERYRRIFGTAGISHLPVIT
;
A
#
# COMPACT_ATOMS: atom_id res chain seq x y z
N MET A 1 13.82 0.25 -31.79
CA MET A 1 14.69 0.92 -30.80
C MET A 1 14.24 0.43 -29.43
N ILE A 2 15.12 -0.27 -28.71
CA ILE A 2 14.79 -0.74 -27.35
C ILE A 2 14.85 0.47 -26.44
N VAL A 3 13.74 0.83 -25.79
CA VAL A 3 13.69 1.93 -24.83
C VAL A 3 14.41 1.51 -23.56
N ASN A 4 15.48 2.21 -23.21
CA ASN A 4 16.14 2.03 -21.93
C ASN A 4 15.36 2.80 -20.86
N PHE A 5 14.53 2.10 -20.07
CA PHE A 5 13.70 2.72 -19.03
C PHE A 5 14.53 3.43 -17.96
N ALA A 6 15.70 2.90 -17.63
CA ALA A 6 16.54 3.54 -16.61
C ALA A 6 17.18 4.82 -17.14
N GLU A 7 17.56 4.88 -18.40
CA GLU A 7 18.03 6.10 -19.04
C GLU A 7 16.89 7.13 -19.12
N ARG A 8 15.69 6.72 -19.51
CA ARG A 8 14.52 7.59 -19.48
C ARG A 8 14.18 8.08 -18.07
N ALA A 9 14.40 7.28 -17.03
CA ALA A 9 14.08 7.66 -15.67
C ALA A 9 14.88 8.87 -15.18
N HIS A 10 16.11 9.07 -15.62
CA HIS A 10 16.90 10.24 -15.26
C HIS A 10 16.90 11.35 -16.33
N ASN A 11 16.52 11.03 -17.57
CA ASN A 11 16.47 12.00 -18.67
C ASN A 11 15.09 12.64 -18.88
N HIS A 12 14.13 12.45 -17.99
CA HIS A 12 12.80 12.99 -18.21
C HIS A 12 12.76 14.52 -18.09
N ASN A 13 12.02 15.14 -18.99
CA ASN A 13 11.70 16.55 -18.93
C ASN A 13 10.50 16.76 -18.01
N TRP A 14 10.76 17.14 -16.77
CA TRP A 14 9.76 17.30 -15.73
C TRP A 14 8.73 18.43 -16.00
N GLU A 15 9.03 19.38 -16.86
CA GLU A 15 8.08 20.42 -17.28
C GLU A 15 6.99 19.84 -18.20
N LEU A 16 7.35 18.87 -19.03
CA LEU A 16 6.47 18.24 -20.02
C LEU A 16 5.96 16.86 -19.56
N ASP A 17 6.53 16.31 -18.49
CA ASP A 17 6.25 14.94 -18.02
C ASP A 17 5.55 15.00 -16.66
N PRO A 18 4.20 15.02 -16.63
CA PRO A 18 3.46 15.08 -15.38
C PRO A 18 3.73 13.84 -14.53
N VAL A 19 3.71 14.01 -13.20
CA VAL A 19 3.90 12.88 -12.27
C VAL A 19 2.77 11.88 -12.40
N ILE A 20 1.53 12.36 -12.37
CA ILE A 20 0.34 11.52 -12.55
C ILE A 20 -0.10 11.61 -14.02
N ARG A 21 -0.03 10.48 -14.74
CA ARG A 21 -0.31 10.42 -16.19
C ARG A 21 -1.73 10.01 -16.52
N SER A 22 -2.42 9.41 -15.56
CA SER A 22 -3.76 8.86 -15.69
C SER A 22 -4.38 8.72 -14.31
N LEU A 23 -5.71 8.73 -14.23
CA LEU A 23 -6.41 8.38 -12.99
C LEU A 23 -6.25 6.89 -12.61
N LEU A 24 -5.79 6.03 -13.52
CA LEU A 24 -5.34 4.67 -13.19
C LEU A 24 -3.94 4.62 -12.56
N ASP A 25 -3.16 5.71 -12.55
CA ASP A 25 -1.84 5.76 -11.90
C ASP A 25 -2.02 5.82 -10.36
N THR A 26 -2.62 4.78 -9.83
CA THR A 26 -3.00 4.60 -8.44
C THR A 26 -2.97 3.11 -8.08
N ASP A 27 -2.97 2.81 -6.78
CA ASP A 27 -3.11 1.43 -6.34
C ASP A 27 -4.53 0.90 -6.60
N PHE A 28 -4.63 -0.30 -7.15
CA PHE A 28 -5.90 -0.92 -7.58
C PHE A 28 -6.94 -1.00 -6.46
N TYR A 29 -6.52 -1.18 -5.21
CA TYR A 29 -7.45 -1.17 -4.08
C TYR A 29 -8.24 0.13 -3.97
N LYS A 30 -7.70 1.27 -4.44
CA LYS A 30 -8.43 2.54 -4.45
C LYS A 30 -9.62 2.52 -5.41
N LEU A 31 -9.50 1.85 -6.55
CA LEU A 31 -10.62 1.70 -7.48
C LEU A 31 -11.73 0.81 -6.88
N LEU A 32 -11.35 -0.27 -6.20
CA LEU A 32 -12.29 -1.11 -5.47
C LEU A 32 -12.97 -0.34 -4.34
N MET A 33 -12.19 0.38 -3.54
CA MET A 33 -12.75 1.24 -2.49
C MET A 33 -13.64 2.33 -3.05
N LEU A 34 -13.27 2.93 -4.18
CA LEU A 34 -14.06 3.97 -4.82
C LEU A 34 -15.46 3.46 -5.22
N GLN A 35 -15.55 2.25 -5.81
CA GLN A 35 -16.85 1.62 -6.07
C GLN A 35 -17.63 1.33 -4.77
N PHE A 36 -16.95 0.84 -3.73
CA PHE A 36 -17.56 0.61 -2.42
C PHE A 36 -18.13 1.91 -1.83
N ILE A 37 -17.37 3.00 -1.87
CA ILE A 37 -17.77 4.32 -1.37
C ILE A 37 -18.95 4.86 -2.19
N TRP A 38 -18.83 4.86 -3.51
CA TRP A 38 -19.89 5.29 -4.42
C TRP A 38 -21.23 4.56 -4.16
N LYS A 39 -21.16 3.26 -3.90
CA LYS A 39 -22.34 2.41 -3.67
C LYS A 39 -22.97 2.61 -2.29
N HIS A 40 -22.16 2.73 -1.24
CA HIS A 40 -22.65 2.66 0.15
C HIS A 40 -22.64 4.00 0.88
N TYR A 41 -21.78 4.93 0.45
CA TYR A 41 -21.52 6.20 1.14
C TYR A 41 -21.40 7.39 0.20
N PRO A 42 -22.34 7.57 -0.76
CA PRO A 42 -22.22 8.56 -1.85
C PRO A 42 -22.22 10.02 -1.36
N THR A 43 -22.76 10.31 -0.20
CA THR A 43 -22.88 11.68 0.35
C THR A 43 -21.97 11.98 1.51
N THR A 44 -21.21 10.98 2.00
CA THR A 44 -20.31 11.15 3.16
C THR A 44 -19.20 12.13 2.82
N ARG A 45 -18.98 13.10 3.70
CA ARG A 45 -17.90 14.09 3.58
C ARG A 45 -16.73 13.73 4.48
N VAL A 46 -15.53 13.94 3.94
CA VAL A 46 -14.27 13.63 4.64
C VAL A 46 -13.24 14.72 4.40
N SER A 47 -12.31 14.85 5.34
CA SER A 47 -11.05 15.56 5.13
C SER A 47 -9.89 14.58 5.17
N PHE A 48 -8.92 14.77 4.28
CA PHE A 48 -7.63 14.08 4.30
C PHE A 48 -6.54 15.09 4.62
N SER A 49 -5.55 14.67 5.38
CA SER A 49 -4.41 15.52 5.72
C SER A 49 -3.09 14.81 5.45
N LEU A 50 -2.13 15.58 4.94
CA LEU A 50 -0.74 15.16 4.80
C LEU A 50 -0.04 15.18 6.17
N LEU A 51 0.78 14.16 6.44
CA LEU A 51 1.68 14.16 7.59
C LEU A 51 3.06 13.68 7.13
N ASN A 52 4.06 14.55 7.31
CA ASN A 52 5.47 14.20 7.14
C ASN A 52 6.04 13.64 8.46
N ARG A 53 6.31 12.33 8.50
CA ARG A 53 6.97 11.67 9.63
C ARG A 53 8.49 11.81 9.60
N SER A 54 9.06 12.11 8.43
CA SER A 54 10.48 12.44 8.25
C SER A 54 10.68 13.95 8.43
N THR A 55 10.44 14.47 9.63
CA THR A 55 10.36 15.90 9.93
C THR A 55 11.64 16.69 9.64
N SER A 56 12.80 16.01 9.60
CA SER A 56 14.07 16.60 9.18
C SER A 56 14.11 16.97 7.69
N VAL A 57 13.22 16.39 6.86
CA VAL A 57 13.12 16.69 5.43
C VAL A 57 12.08 17.80 5.23
N ARG A 58 12.54 18.98 4.86
CA ARG A 58 11.74 20.18 4.64
C ARG A 58 11.36 20.26 3.16
N LEU A 59 10.23 19.67 2.79
CA LEU A 59 9.81 19.52 1.40
C LEU A 59 9.61 20.88 0.68
N ALA A 60 9.11 21.89 1.40
CA ALA A 60 8.90 23.21 0.85
C ALA A 60 10.21 23.95 0.49
N ASP A 61 11.36 23.48 1.00
CA ASP A 61 12.67 24.00 0.64
C ASP A 61 13.28 23.28 -0.59
N MET A 62 12.68 22.17 -1.04
CA MET A 62 13.24 21.33 -2.11
C MET A 62 12.66 21.66 -3.49
N PHE A 63 11.39 22.04 -3.56
CA PHE A 63 10.70 22.42 -4.79
C PHE A 63 9.73 23.57 -4.52
N SER A 64 9.38 24.32 -5.54
CA SER A 64 8.55 25.51 -5.38
C SER A 64 7.07 25.16 -5.19
N ARG A 65 6.31 26.09 -4.57
CA ARG A 65 4.86 25.99 -4.47
C ARG A 65 4.21 25.89 -5.86
N GLU A 66 4.75 26.60 -6.83
CA GLU A 66 4.28 26.63 -8.23
C GLU A 66 4.45 25.25 -8.89
N GLU A 67 5.61 24.59 -8.70
CA GLU A 67 5.83 23.22 -9.20
C GLU A 67 4.82 22.24 -8.60
N LEU A 68 4.61 22.28 -7.28
CA LEU A 68 3.62 21.44 -6.61
C LEU A 68 2.20 21.73 -7.12
N THR A 69 1.79 23.00 -7.13
CA THR A 69 0.46 23.40 -7.61
C THR A 69 0.24 22.96 -9.05
N HIS A 70 1.24 23.10 -9.92
CA HIS A 70 1.15 22.65 -11.32
C HIS A 70 0.82 21.17 -11.42
N GLN A 71 1.50 20.31 -10.65
CA GLN A 71 1.26 18.86 -10.64
C GLN A 71 -0.10 18.50 -10.05
N MET A 72 -0.50 19.16 -8.95
CA MET A 72 -1.80 18.95 -8.32
C MET A 72 -2.96 19.35 -9.25
N GLU A 73 -2.88 20.53 -9.89
CA GLU A 73 -3.87 20.99 -10.85
C GLU A 73 -3.91 20.13 -12.11
N HIS A 74 -2.77 19.60 -12.54
CA HIS A 74 -2.75 18.61 -13.62
C HIS A 74 -3.56 17.38 -13.23
N ALA A 75 -3.32 16.79 -12.05
CA ALA A 75 -4.06 15.63 -11.57
C ALA A 75 -5.58 15.90 -11.48
N ARG A 76 -6.00 17.06 -10.95
CA ARG A 76 -7.43 17.47 -10.89
C ARG A 76 -8.13 17.53 -12.25
N ARG A 77 -7.42 17.86 -13.31
CA ARG A 77 -7.96 17.97 -14.68
C ARG A 77 -8.08 16.63 -15.37
N LEU A 78 -7.42 15.59 -14.87
CA LEU A 78 -7.51 14.25 -15.47
C LEU A 78 -8.93 13.71 -15.42
N ARG A 79 -9.26 12.90 -16.42
CA ARG A 79 -10.51 12.15 -16.54
C ARG A 79 -10.16 10.73 -16.92
N PHE A 80 -10.98 9.78 -16.51
CA PHE A 80 -10.86 8.41 -17.01
C PHE A 80 -11.03 8.38 -18.53
N ARG A 81 -10.08 7.76 -19.22
CA ARG A 81 -10.15 7.59 -20.66
C ARG A 81 -11.07 6.42 -20.99
N ARG A 82 -11.74 6.50 -22.13
CA ARG A 82 -12.61 5.39 -22.57
C ARG A 82 -11.90 4.04 -22.62
N SER A 83 -10.64 3.99 -23.07
CA SER A 83 -9.83 2.76 -23.08
C SER A 83 -9.61 2.18 -21.67
N GLU A 84 -9.45 3.03 -20.67
CA GLU A 84 -9.28 2.64 -19.27
C GLU A 84 -10.58 2.06 -18.69
N LEU A 85 -11.71 2.69 -18.99
CA LEU A 85 -13.05 2.19 -18.61
C LEU A 85 -13.38 0.86 -19.29
N VAL A 86 -13.05 0.71 -20.57
CA VAL A 86 -13.19 -0.56 -21.29
C VAL A 86 -12.35 -1.66 -20.65
N TRP A 87 -11.12 -1.33 -20.24
CA TRP A 87 -10.26 -2.26 -19.50
C TRP A 87 -10.84 -2.65 -18.15
N LEU A 88 -11.33 -1.69 -17.35
CA LEU A 88 -11.99 -1.96 -16.07
C LEU A 88 -13.23 -2.85 -16.23
N ALA A 89 -14.03 -2.62 -17.28
CA ALA A 89 -15.23 -3.38 -17.56
C ALA A 89 -14.95 -4.82 -18.01
N GLY A 90 -13.95 -4.99 -18.88
CA GLY A 90 -13.72 -6.23 -19.63
C GLY A 90 -12.61 -7.12 -19.10
N ASN A 91 -11.67 -6.56 -18.32
CA ASN A 91 -10.54 -7.32 -17.84
C ASN A 91 -10.94 -8.34 -16.75
N THR A 92 -10.10 -9.34 -16.61
CA THR A 92 -10.22 -10.35 -15.55
C THR A 92 -9.34 -9.93 -14.37
N PHE A 93 -9.96 -9.72 -13.21
CA PHE A 93 -9.25 -9.39 -11.97
C PHE A 93 -9.49 -10.54 -10.97
N TYR A 94 -8.41 -11.10 -10.44
CA TYR A 94 -8.48 -12.25 -9.52
C TYR A 94 -9.30 -13.42 -10.07
N GLY A 95 -9.19 -13.66 -11.40
CA GLY A 95 -9.95 -14.70 -12.10
C GLY A 95 -11.42 -14.38 -12.36
N ARG A 96 -11.88 -13.14 -12.13
CA ARG A 96 -13.26 -12.71 -12.32
C ARG A 96 -13.37 -11.52 -13.26
N ARG A 97 -14.40 -11.54 -14.10
CA ARG A 97 -14.79 -10.39 -14.94
C ARG A 97 -15.95 -9.64 -14.32
N GLY A 98 -16.08 -8.36 -14.70
CA GLY A 98 -17.23 -7.54 -14.30
C GLY A 98 -17.29 -7.26 -12.81
N ILE A 99 -16.13 -7.09 -12.14
CA ILE A 99 -16.10 -6.71 -10.73
C ILE A 99 -16.51 -5.25 -10.50
N PHE A 100 -16.45 -4.44 -11.54
CA PHE A 100 -16.94 -3.06 -11.54
C PHE A 100 -18.33 -3.00 -12.17
N GLU A 101 -19.28 -2.39 -11.46
CA GLU A 101 -20.66 -2.25 -11.90
C GLU A 101 -20.75 -1.27 -13.08
N PRO A 102 -21.56 -1.55 -14.12
CA PRO A 102 -21.69 -0.63 -15.27
C PRO A 102 -22.07 0.79 -14.87
N ALA A 103 -23.00 0.97 -13.94
CA ALA A 103 -23.39 2.29 -13.44
C ALA A 103 -22.24 3.03 -12.71
N PHE A 104 -21.35 2.30 -12.03
CA PHE A 104 -20.16 2.89 -11.45
C PHE A 104 -19.18 3.37 -12.53
N LEU A 105 -18.98 2.58 -13.59
CA LEU A 105 -18.11 2.96 -14.71
C LEU A 105 -18.65 4.18 -15.47
N GLU A 106 -19.98 4.26 -15.64
CA GLU A 106 -20.65 5.44 -16.21
C GLU A 106 -20.42 6.68 -15.33
N TRP A 107 -20.56 6.54 -14.01
CA TRP A 107 -20.28 7.60 -13.07
C TRP A 107 -18.79 8.04 -13.11
N LEU A 108 -17.85 7.12 -13.26
CA LEU A 108 -16.43 7.46 -13.44
C LEU A 108 -16.17 8.30 -14.69
N GLU A 109 -16.88 7.99 -15.78
CA GLU A 109 -16.74 8.70 -17.07
C GLU A 109 -17.27 10.14 -16.98
N HIS A 110 -18.46 10.31 -16.42
CA HIS A 110 -19.19 11.57 -16.54
C HIS A 110 -19.10 12.45 -15.30
N ASP A 111 -19.16 11.90 -14.11
CA ASP A 111 -19.37 12.64 -12.87
C ASP A 111 -18.13 12.72 -11.98
N PHE A 112 -17.28 11.67 -11.96
CA PHE A 112 -16.14 11.63 -11.05
C PHE A 112 -15.18 12.81 -11.29
N ARG A 113 -14.85 13.49 -10.18
CA ARG A 113 -13.86 14.58 -10.12
C ARG A 113 -13.07 14.45 -8.83
N LEU A 114 -11.82 14.86 -8.85
CA LEU A 114 -11.05 15.02 -7.61
C LEU A 114 -11.52 16.27 -6.87
N SER A 115 -11.62 16.17 -5.54
CA SER A 115 -11.98 17.29 -4.66
C SER A 115 -10.94 18.43 -4.73
N ASP A 116 -11.31 19.59 -4.19
CA ASP A 116 -10.39 20.70 -3.97
C ASP A 116 -9.35 20.37 -2.89
N TYR A 117 -8.30 21.17 -2.79
CA TYR A 117 -7.27 21.06 -1.79
C TYR A 117 -6.85 22.45 -1.28
N GLU A 118 -6.38 22.48 -0.04
CA GLU A 118 -5.75 23.64 0.56
C GLU A 118 -4.27 23.35 0.79
N LEU A 119 -3.41 24.32 0.45
CA LEU A 119 -1.96 24.22 0.58
C LEU A 119 -1.41 25.44 1.30
N SER A 120 -0.79 25.23 2.44
CA SER A 120 0.01 26.24 3.12
C SER A 120 1.42 25.71 3.46
N VAL A 121 2.31 26.62 3.82
CA VAL A 121 3.70 26.31 4.18
C VAL A 121 4.01 26.94 5.51
N SER A 122 4.53 26.17 6.45
CA SER A 122 5.02 26.64 7.74
C SER A 122 6.33 25.94 8.08
N ASP A 123 7.35 26.70 8.42
CA ASP A 123 8.69 26.20 8.79
C ASP A 123 9.28 25.19 7.81
N GLY A 124 9.07 25.42 6.49
CA GLY A 124 9.53 24.53 5.43
C GLY A 124 8.76 23.21 5.32
N GLN A 125 7.73 23.00 6.13
CA GLN A 125 6.79 21.90 6.02
C GLN A 125 5.57 22.30 5.21
N LEU A 126 4.99 21.31 4.51
CA LEU A 126 3.76 21.48 3.76
C LEU A 126 2.59 21.10 4.65
N ASP A 127 1.61 21.97 4.75
CA ASP A 127 0.28 21.66 5.26
C ASP A 127 -0.65 21.55 4.05
N LEU A 128 -1.10 20.33 3.78
CA LEU A 128 -1.89 19.99 2.60
C LEU A 128 -3.11 19.17 3.04
N THR A 129 -4.29 19.73 2.79
CA THR A 129 -5.58 19.12 3.12
C THR A 129 -6.47 18.99 1.90
N PHE A 130 -7.35 18.01 1.92
CA PHE A 130 -8.30 17.71 0.86
C PHE A 130 -9.68 17.52 1.50
N ASP A 131 -10.65 18.33 1.09
CA ASP A 131 -11.99 18.32 1.67
C ASP A 131 -13.04 18.09 0.58
N GLY A 132 -14.00 17.19 0.84
CA GLY A 132 -15.05 16.93 -0.13
C GLY A 132 -15.86 15.68 0.16
N LEU A 133 -16.61 15.23 -0.85
CA LEU A 133 -17.23 13.91 -0.81
C LEU A 133 -16.16 12.83 -0.74
N TRP A 134 -16.41 11.79 0.03
CA TRP A 134 -15.42 10.72 0.24
C TRP A 134 -14.95 10.11 -1.08
N ALA A 135 -15.86 9.86 -2.02
CA ALA A 135 -15.51 9.35 -3.35
C ALA A 135 -14.55 10.28 -4.13
N GLU A 136 -14.69 11.59 -4.00
CA GLU A 136 -13.85 12.59 -4.69
C GLU A 136 -12.49 12.80 -4.03
N THR A 137 -12.42 12.52 -2.71
CA THR A 137 -11.24 12.81 -1.87
C THR A 137 -10.30 11.61 -1.72
N THR A 138 -10.84 10.39 -1.68
CA THR A 138 -10.08 9.17 -1.37
C THR A 138 -8.87 8.94 -2.29
N MET A 139 -8.94 9.34 -3.55
CA MET A 139 -7.87 9.13 -4.53
C MET A 139 -6.66 10.03 -4.28
N TRP A 140 -6.82 11.14 -3.59
CA TRP A 140 -5.74 12.06 -3.28
C TRP A 140 -4.63 11.43 -2.44
N GLU A 141 -4.93 10.43 -1.61
CA GLU A 141 -3.89 9.72 -0.84
C GLU A 141 -2.73 9.29 -1.75
N LEU A 142 -3.02 8.64 -2.87
CA LEU A 142 -2.00 8.09 -3.76
C LEU A 142 -1.37 9.18 -4.65
N TYR A 143 -2.18 10.05 -5.20
CA TYR A 143 -1.67 11.08 -6.11
C TYR A 143 -0.79 12.09 -5.37
N ALA A 144 -1.24 12.61 -4.22
CA ALA A 144 -0.46 13.58 -3.46
C ALA A 144 0.89 12.99 -3.02
N LEU A 145 0.89 11.76 -2.48
CA LEU A 145 2.12 11.12 -2.04
C LEU A 145 3.08 10.86 -3.20
N SER A 146 2.59 10.34 -4.34
CA SER A 146 3.42 10.13 -5.53
C SER A 146 3.98 11.43 -6.10
N ILE A 147 3.19 12.51 -6.10
CA ILE A 147 3.63 13.84 -6.55
C ILE A 147 4.76 14.36 -5.65
N LEU A 148 4.57 14.32 -4.33
CA LEU A 148 5.54 14.85 -3.38
C LEU A 148 6.86 14.07 -3.41
N ASP A 149 6.81 12.73 -3.44
CA ASP A 149 8.00 11.89 -3.52
C ASP A 149 8.75 12.11 -4.85
N GLU A 150 8.04 12.18 -5.97
CA GLU A 150 8.70 12.40 -7.27
C GLU A 150 9.23 13.83 -7.42
N LEU A 151 8.58 14.86 -6.88
CA LEU A 151 9.13 16.23 -6.86
C LEU A 151 10.39 16.31 -6.00
N LYS A 152 10.41 15.65 -4.83
CA LYS A 152 11.63 15.51 -4.02
C LYS A 152 12.76 14.87 -4.83
N THR A 153 12.46 13.76 -5.49
CA THR A 153 13.43 13.06 -6.35
C THR A 153 13.96 13.97 -7.45
N ARG A 154 13.07 14.66 -8.18
CA ARG A 154 13.45 15.59 -9.25
C ARG A 154 14.34 16.73 -8.74
N ALA A 155 14.06 17.25 -7.54
CA ALA A 155 14.91 18.26 -6.89
C ALA A 155 16.34 17.73 -6.63
N GLY A 156 16.47 16.49 -6.19
CA GLY A 156 17.78 15.83 -6.03
C GLY A 156 18.49 15.62 -7.38
N LEU A 157 17.76 15.13 -8.39
CA LEU A 157 18.32 14.87 -9.74
C LEU A 157 18.87 16.16 -10.39
N LYS A 158 18.20 17.32 -10.20
CA LYS A 158 18.66 18.62 -10.71
C LYS A 158 20.04 19.04 -10.17
N LYS A 159 20.46 18.52 -9.01
CA LYS A 159 21.78 18.81 -8.41
C LYS A 159 22.90 17.98 -9.02
N LEU A 160 22.58 16.87 -9.70
CA LEU A 160 23.55 15.97 -10.28
C LEU A 160 23.89 16.34 -11.72
N ARG A 161 25.16 16.16 -12.09
CA ARG A 161 25.59 16.15 -13.47
C ARG A 161 25.39 14.77 -14.09
N GLU A 162 25.48 14.65 -15.41
CA GLU A 162 25.25 13.42 -16.18
C GLU A 162 25.96 12.20 -15.58
N PHE A 163 27.25 12.28 -15.32
CA PHE A 163 28.01 11.18 -14.69
C PHE A 163 27.50 10.83 -13.29
N GLY A 164 27.05 11.81 -12.52
CA GLY A 164 26.41 11.55 -11.21
C GLY A 164 25.08 10.81 -11.34
N LEU A 165 24.29 11.12 -12.35
CA LEU A 165 23.05 10.41 -12.67
C LEU A 165 23.32 8.95 -13.06
N ASP A 166 24.34 8.70 -13.88
CA ASP A 166 24.74 7.34 -14.27
C ASP A 166 25.15 6.51 -13.05
N ILE A 167 25.94 7.07 -12.14
CA ILE A 167 26.33 6.39 -10.90
C ILE A 167 25.12 6.09 -10.02
N LEU A 168 24.23 7.06 -9.82
CA LEU A 168 23.00 6.91 -9.02
C LEU A 168 22.17 5.72 -9.51
N TYR A 169 21.84 5.71 -10.80
CA TYR A 169 21.02 4.64 -11.38
C TYR A 169 21.76 3.31 -11.54
N ALA A 170 23.08 3.32 -11.73
CA ALA A 170 23.87 2.09 -11.72
C ALA A 170 23.81 1.40 -10.35
N ARG A 171 23.96 2.16 -9.25
CA ARG A 171 23.85 1.64 -7.89
C ARG A 171 22.43 1.11 -7.59
N ALA A 172 21.40 1.88 -7.95
CA ALA A 172 20.01 1.48 -7.74
C ALA A 172 19.64 0.21 -8.54
N LYS A 173 20.08 0.12 -9.80
CA LYS A 173 19.93 -1.09 -10.61
C LYS A 173 20.63 -2.29 -9.98
N THR A 174 21.87 -2.13 -9.53
CA THR A 174 22.61 -3.22 -8.86
C THR A 174 21.86 -3.77 -7.66
N LYS A 175 21.30 -2.89 -6.81
CA LYS A 175 20.45 -3.32 -5.69
C LYS A 175 19.22 -4.10 -6.17
N LEU A 176 18.48 -3.56 -7.15
CA LEU A 176 17.29 -4.22 -7.69
C LEU A 176 17.62 -5.60 -8.26
N TRP A 177 18.68 -5.70 -9.08
CA TRP A 177 19.06 -6.97 -9.68
C TRP A 177 19.54 -7.99 -8.65
N ASN A 178 20.27 -7.58 -7.62
CA ASN A 178 20.63 -8.45 -6.49
C ASN A 178 19.38 -9.02 -5.79
N LYS A 179 18.34 -8.19 -5.59
CA LYS A 179 17.06 -8.64 -5.02
C LYS A 179 16.36 -9.65 -5.93
N ILE A 180 16.27 -9.36 -7.23
CA ILE A 180 15.68 -10.25 -8.23
C ILE A 180 16.39 -11.61 -8.26
N GLU A 181 17.73 -11.63 -8.30
CA GLU A 181 18.50 -12.88 -8.31
C GLU A 181 18.26 -13.74 -7.08
N ARG A 182 18.09 -13.11 -5.92
CA ARG A 182 17.80 -13.84 -4.67
C ARG A 182 16.39 -14.45 -4.64
N LEU A 183 15.42 -13.85 -5.31
CA LEU A 183 14.05 -14.34 -5.39
C LEU A 183 13.85 -15.36 -6.52
N ARG A 184 14.74 -15.33 -7.52
CA ARG A 184 14.63 -16.18 -8.72
C ARG A 184 14.69 -17.66 -8.36
N GLY A 185 13.73 -18.42 -8.88
CA GLY A 185 13.68 -19.88 -8.68
C GLY A 185 13.26 -20.34 -7.28
N VAL A 186 12.84 -19.45 -6.39
CA VAL A 186 12.30 -19.82 -5.08
C VAL A 186 10.93 -20.47 -5.28
N PRO A 187 10.74 -21.76 -4.94
CA PRO A 187 9.51 -22.46 -5.23
C PRO A 187 8.32 -21.92 -4.44
N GLY A 188 7.19 -21.65 -5.13
CA GLY A 188 5.95 -21.22 -4.50
C GLY A 188 5.98 -19.79 -3.93
N LEU A 189 7.03 -19.03 -4.17
CA LEU A 189 7.10 -17.61 -3.80
C LEU A 189 5.99 -16.82 -4.51
N ALA A 190 5.42 -15.85 -3.80
CA ALA A 190 4.45 -14.90 -4.35
C ALA A 190 4.76 -13.49 -3.82
N VAL A 191 5.12 -12.59 -4.72
CA VAL A 191 5.41 -11.19 -4.40
C VAL A 191 4.69 -10.27 -5.39
N ALA A 192 4.25 -9.10 -4.91
CA ALA A 192 3.63 -8.07 -5.73
C ALA A 192 4.24 -6.70 -5.43
N ASP A 193 4.24 -5.82 -6.43
CA ASP A 193 4.58 -4.42 -6.25
C ASP A 193 3.45 -3.65 -5.57
N PHE A 194 3.77 -2.92 -4.49
CA PHE A 194 2.92 -1.98 -3.76
C PHE A 194 3.65 -0.64 -3.53
N GLY A 195 4.52 -0.25 -4.45
CA GLY A 195 5.41 0.89 -4.27
C GLY A 195 4.91 2.22 -4.82
N THR A 196 3.70 2.33 -5.37
CA THR A 196 3.19 3.52 -6.07
C THR A 196 3.32 4.81 -5.28
N ARG A 197 2.79 4.85 -4.06
CA ARG A 197 2.68 6.07 -3.24
C ARG A 197 4.01 6.66 -2.76
N ARG A 198 5.09 5.88 -2.78
CA ARG A 198 6.44 6.29 -2.34
C ARG A 198 7.51 5.92 -3.34
N ARG A 199 7.15 5.83 -4.61
CA ARG A 199 8.09 5.50 -5.69
C ARG A 199 9.11 6.62 -5.89
N HIS A 200 10.32 6.25 -6.26
CA HIS A 200 11.35 7.21 -6.68
C HIS A 200 10.85 8.08 -7.85
N SER A 201 10.26 7.47 -8.86
CA SER A 201 9.54 8.12 -9.96
C SER A 201 8.62 7.11 -10.66
N PHE A 202 7.67 7.60 -11.46
CA PHE A 202 6.85 6.74 -12.32
C PHE A 202 7.70 5.85 -13.24
N LEU A 203 8.66 6.43 -13.93
CA LEU A 203 9.51 5.70 -14.87
C LEU A 203 10.38 4.66 -14.18
N TRP A 204 10.85 4.93 -12.98
CA TRP A 204 11.60 3.96 -12.19
C TRP A 204 10.70 2.80 -11.72
N GLN A 205 9.48 3.08 -11.21
CA GLN A 205 8.53 2.02 -10.87
C GLN A 205 8.20 1.15 -12.09
N GLU A 206 7.97 1.76 -13.24
CA GLU A 206 7.75 1.02 -14.50
C GLU A 206 8.93 0.10 -14.85
N TYR A 207 10.16 0.60 -14.71
CA TYR A 207 11.38 -0.22 -14.91
C TYR A 207 11.42 -1.40 -13.94
N VAL A 208 11.18 -1.16 -12.65
CA VAL A 208 11.15 -2.19 -11.60
C VAL A 208 10.11 -3.26 -11.90
N VAL A 209 8.87 -2.87 -12.18
CA VAL A 209 7.75 -3.78 -12.50
C VAL A 209 8.08 -4.67 -13.69
N ASN A 210 8.63 -4.09 -14.77
CA ASN A 210 9.04 -4.87 -15.96
C ASN A 210 10.19 -5.81 -15.64
N ALA A 211 11.20 -5.38 -14.86
CA ALA A 211 12.31 -6.24 -14.46
C ALA A 211 11.84 -7.43 -13.62
N MET A 212 10.92 -7.19 -12.67
CA MET A 212 10.32 -8.25 -11.83
C MET A 212 9.51 -9.24 -12.70
N ALA A 213 8.62 -8.74 -13.57
CA ALA A 213 7.78 -9.57 -14.44
C ALA A 213 8.62 -10.45 -15.37
N ALA A 214 9.65 -9.88 -15.99
CA ALA A 214 10.50 -10.59 -16.93
C ALA A 214 11.38 -11.68 -16.28
N ASN A 215 11.71 -11.56 -14.98
CA ASN A 215 12.72 -12.41 -14.36
C ASN A 215 12.18 -13.37 -13.28
N LEU A 216 11.04 -13.08 -12.68
CA LEU A 216 10.47 -13.92 -11.63
C LEU A 216 9.32 -14.80 -12.12
N GLY A 217 8.79 -14.56 -13.32
CA GLY A 217 7.66 -15.34 -13.87
C GLY A 217 6.47 -15.38 -12.88
N SER A 218 5.97 -16.57 -12.57
CA SER A 218 4.82 -16.75 -11.69
C SER A 218 5.04 -16.34 -10.23
N ALA A 219 6.28 -16.12 -9.81
CA ALA A 219 6.57 -15.59 -8.47
C ALA A 219 6.25 -14.10 -8.35
N PHE A 220 6.29 -13.33 -9.45
CA PHE A 220 5.79 -11.97 -9.48
C PHE A 220 4.30 -11.99 -9.84
N THR A 221 3.45 -11.76 -8.85
CA THR A 221 2.00 -11.90 -9.00
C THR A 221 1.31 -10.69 -9.62
N GLY A 222 2.02 -9.56 -9.78
CA GLY A 222 1.50 -8.35 -10.39
C GLY A 222 1.90 -7.07 -9.66
N THR A 223 1.26 -5.99 -10.02
CA THR A 223 1.49 -4.65 -9.44
C THR A 223 0.20 -4.08 -8.86
N SER A 224 0.32 -3.30 -7.78
CA SER A 224 -0.82 -2.54 -7.28
C SER A 224 -1.17 -1.35 -8.19
N ASN A 225 -0.22 -0.85 -8.97
CA ASN A 225 -0.45 0.27 -9.88
C ASN A 225 -1.32 -0.13 -11.06
N ALA A 226 -2.58 0.30 -11.05
CA ALA A 226 -3.56 -0.09 -12.08
C ALA A 226 -3.17 0.38 -13.49
N PHE A 227 -2.49 1.52 -13.64
CA PHE A 227 -2.00 1.98 -14.92
C PHE A 227 -0.89 1.08 -15.49
N LEU A 228 0.06 0.67 -14.65
CA LEU A 228 1.13 -0.25 -15.07
C LEU A 228 0.59 -1.65 -15.36
N ALA A 229 -0.38 -2.12 -14.56
CA ALA A 229 -1.06 -3.38 -14.83
C ALA A 229 -1.76 -3.37 -16.19
N HIS A 230 -2.53 -2.31 -16.49
CA HIS A 230 -3.17 -2.11 -17.79
C HIS A 230 -2.14 -2.03 -18.93
N LYS A 231 -1.09 -1.25 -18.74
CA LYS A 231 -0.08 -0.98 -19.78
C LYS A 231 0.74 -2.21 -20.16
N HIS A 232 1.00 -3.10 -19.20
CA HIS A 232 1.91 -4.24 -19.35
C HIS A 232 1.21 -5.60 -19.27
N ASP A 233 -0.11 -5.64 -19.31
CA ASP A 233 -0.94 -6.84 -19.23
C ASP A 233 -0.59 -7.70 -17.99
N LEU A 234 -0.53 -7.06 -16.82
CA LEU A 234 -0.24 -7.70 -15.54
C LEU A 234 -1.50 -7.75 -14.66
N GLU A 235 -1.51 -8.66 -13.69
CA GLU A 235 -2.58 -8.67 -12.67
C GLU A 235 -2.50 -7.42 -11.82
N SER A 236 -3.65 -6.77 -11.60
CA SER A 236 -3.80 -5.66 -10.66
C SER A 236 -4.02 -6.18 -9.25
N ILE A 237 -3.09 -5.87 -8.34
CA ILE A 237 -3.09 -6.39 -6.98
C ILE A 237 -3.60 -5.36 -5.99
N GLY A 238 -4.49 -5.76 -5.09
CA GLY A 238 -4.99 -4.92 -4.00
C GLY A 238 -6.40 -5.30 -3.59
N THR A 239 -6.78 -5.00 -2.37
CA THR A 239 -8.12 -5.27 -1.83
C THR A 239 -8.72 -4.03 -1.17
N ASN A 240 -8.41 -3.76 0.10
CA ASN A 240 -8.93 -2.64 0.88
C ASN A 240 -7.83 -1.96 1.72
N ALA A 241 -8.18 -0.89 2.41
CA ALA A 241 -7.27 -0.15 3.28
C ALA A 241 -7.97 0.31 4.57
N HIS A 242 -7.16 0.75 5.57
CA HIS A 242 -7.61 1.23 6.88
C HIS A 242 -8.61 2.38 6.82
N GLU A 243 -8.63 3.12 5.73
CA GLU A 243 -9.54 4.23 5.50
C GLU A 243 -11.01 3.82 5.70
N ILE A 244 -11.43 2.65 5.18
CA ILE A 244 -12.83 2.20 5.31
C ILE A 244 -13.21 2.02 6.79
N PRO A 245 -12.51 1.19 7.60
CA PRO A 245 -12.87 1.05 9.01
C PRO A 245 -12.71 2.36 9.81
N MET A 246 -11.75 3.24 9.46
CA MET A 246 -11.63 4.55 10.10
C MET A 246 -12.88 5.42 9.85
N VAL A 247 -13.36 5.47 8.60
CA VAL A 247 -14.55 6.25 8.24
C VAL A 247 -15.80 5.65 8.88
N LEU A 248 -16.01 4.34 8.79
CA LEU A 248 -17.20 3.71 9.35
C LEU A 248 -17.25 3.87 10.87
N ALA A 249 -16.12 3.79 11.56
CA ALA A 249 -16.05 4.03 12.98
C ALA A 249 -16.39 5.47 13.37
N ALA A 250 -15.89 6.46 12.61
CA ALA A 250 -16.17 7.87 12.86
C ALA A 250 -17.64 8.27 12.61
N LEU A 251 -18.35 7.52 11.75
CA LEU A 251 -19.78 7.71 11.49
C LEU A 251 -20.66 7.24 12.65
N VAL A 252 -20.16 6.40 13.56
CA VAL A 252 -20.92 5.93 14.73
C VAL A 252 -21.18 7.08 15.68
N PRO A 253 -22.37 7.14 16.34
CA PRO A 253 -22.62 8.09 17.44
C PRO A 253 -21.59 7.96 18.58
N ASN A 254 -21.22 9.07 19.19
CA ASN A 254 -20.13 9.10 20.19
C ASN A 254 -20.47 8.37 21.50
N ASP A 255 -21.75 8.14 21.77
CA ASP A 255 -22.29 7.49 22.97
C ASP A 255 -22.59 5.98 22.76
N ASP A 256 -22.27 5.42 21.57
CA ASP A 256 -22.53 4.00 21.25
C ASP A 256 -21.21 3.22 21.08
N ASP A 257 -20.61 2.83 22.19
CA ASP A 257 -19.35 2.09 22.21
C ASP A 257 -19.50 0.67 21.60
N GLU A 258 -20.67 0.05 21.69
CA GLU A 258 -20.91 -1.28 21.10
C GLU A 258 -21.04 -1.20 19.58
N ALA A 259 -21.75 -0.20 19.05
CA ALA A 259 -21.78 0.05 17.61
C ALA A 259 -20.39 0.41 17.07
N LEU A 260 -19.57 1.12 17.87
CA LEU A 260 -18.19 1.42 17.50
C LEU A 260 -17.35 0.15 17.38
N LYS A 261 -17.44 -0.79 18.32
CA LYS A 261 -16.76 -2.08 18.22
C LYS A 261 -17.25 -2.90 17.01
N ALA A 262 -18.55 -2.89 16.76
CA ALA A 262 -19.16 -3.61 15.65
C ALA A 262 -18.81 -3.03 14.28
N SER A 263 -18.45 -1.74 14.19
CA SER A 263 -18.18 -1.03 12.94
C SER A 263 -17.10 -1.71 12.08
N GLN A 264 -16.07 -2.30 12.71
CA GLN A 264 -15.01 -3.02 12.02
C GLN A 264 -15.51 -4.27 11.27
N TYR A 265 -16.54 -4.96 11.77
CA TYR A 265 -17.15 -6.11 11.11
C TYR A 265 -18.21 -5.68 10.09
N ARG A 266 -18.85 -4.54 10.30
CA ARG A 266 -19.71 -3.93 9.29
C ARG A 266 -18.98 -3.64 7.99
N VAL A 267 -17.70 -3.26 8.07
CA VAL A 267 -16.83 -3.16 6.88
C VAL A 267 -16.82 -4.47 6.10
N LEU A 268 -16.60 -5.60 6.78
CA LEU A 268 -16.51 -6.91 6.14
C LEU A 268 -17.85 -7.34 5.54
N GLU A 269 -18.97 -7.09 6.22
CA GLU A 269 -20.31 -7.39 5.69
C GLU A 269 -20.58 -6.65 4.39
N LEU A 270 -20.36 -5.35 4.36
CA LEU A 270 -20.57 -4.52 3.16
C LEU A 270 -19.61 -4.89 2.03
N TRP A 271 -18.34 -5.20 2.39
CA TRP A 271 -17.35 -5.60 1.42
C TRP A 271 -17.69 -6.93 0.74
N GLN A 272 -18.08 -7.94 1.52
CA GLN A 272 -18.46 -9.25 0.95
C GLN A 272 -19.74 -9.23 0.13
N ASN A 273 -20.63 -8.24 0.36
CA ASN A 273 -21.81 -8.01 -0.46
C ASN A 273 -21.48 -7.32 -1.80
N THR A 274 -20.27 -6.73 -1.89
CA THR A 274 -19.80 -6.06 -3.11
C THR A 274 -18.80 -6.94 -3.86
N TYR A 275 -17.92 -7.65 -3.14
CA TYR A 275 -16.81 -8.43 -3.70
C TYR A 275 -16.76 -9.85 -3.16
N GLU A 276 -16.25 -10.76 -3.99
CA GLU A 276 -16.16 -12.18 -3.68
C GLU A 276 -14.73 -12.73 -3.81
N GLY A 277 -14.54 -13.98 -3.36
CA GLY A 277 -13.33 -14.76 -3.58
C GLY A 277 -12.07 -14.12 -3.03
N ALA A 278 -11.05 -14.00 -3.87
CA ALA A 278 -9.72 -13.51 -3.48
C ALA A 278 -9.70 -12.04 -3.01
N LEU A 279 -10.76 -11.26 -3.26
CA LEU A 279 -10.91 -9.89 -2.75
C LEU A 279 -11.34 -9.84 -1.28
N ARG A 280 -11.74 -10.97 -0.68
CA ARG A 280 -12.10 -11.07 0.74
C ARG A 280 -10.84 -11.27 1.60
N ILE A 281 -10.05 -10.21 1.76
CA ILE A 281 -8.87 -10.16 2.63
C ILE A 281 -9.16 -9.20 3.78
N MET A 282 -9.12 -9.70 5.01
CA MET A 282 -9.28 -8.90 6.22
C MET A 282 -8.07 -7.99 6.44
N LEU A 283 -8.31 -6.83 7.01
CA LEU A 283 -7.29 -5.89 7.48
C LEU A 283 -7.58 -5.55 8.95
N PRO A 284 -7.17 -6.43 9.88
CA PRO A 284 -7.64 -6.38 11.27
C PRO A 284 -6.96 -5.32 12.13
N ASP A 285 -5.81 -4.80 11.71
CA ASP A 285 -4.94 -3.97 12.55
C ASP A 285 -5.34 -2.48 12.62
N THR A 286 -6.53 -2.09 12.12
CA THR A 286 -6.98 -0.70 12.25
C THR A 286 -7.16 -0.30 13.71
N PHE A 287 -7.76 -1.17 14.51
CA PHE A 287 -7.98 -0.97 15.95
C PHE A 287 -7.30 -2.05 16.80
N GLY A 288 -6.42 -2.86 16.21
CA GLY A 288 -5.65 -3.93 16.83
C GLY A 288 -6.09 -5.32 16.40
N THR A 289 -5.14 -6.10 15.89
CA THR A 289 -5.38 -7.46 15.34
C THR A 289 -5.91 -8.41 16.43
N THR A 290 -5.30 -8.42 17.61
CA THR A 290 -5.67 -9.37 18.69
C THR A 290 -7.12 -9.22 19.11
N GLN A 291 -7.57 -7.97 19.37
CA GLN A 291 -8.97 -7.71 19.73
C GLN A 291 -9.93 -8.00 18.58
N PHE A 292 -9.51 -7.68 17.33
CA PHE A 292 -10.32 -7.96 16.15
C PHE A 292 -10.59 -9.47 16.02
N LEU A 293 -9.55 -10.31 16.07
CA LEU A 293 -9.69 -11.75 15.95
C LEU A 293 -10.46 -12.36 17.13
N ALA A 294 -10.26 -11.87 18.35
CA ALA A 294 -10.96 -12.35 19.55
C ALA A 294 -12.48 -12.15 19.46
N ASN A 295 -12.94 -11.04 18.89
CA ASN A 295 -14.34 -10.67 18.83
C ASN A 295 -14.99 -10.92 17.45
N ALA A 296 -14.22 -11.41 16.48
CA ALA A 296 -14.71 -11.61 15.12
C ALA A 296 -15.82 -12.64 15.03
N PRO A 297 -16.94 -12.34 14.33
CA PRO A 297 -17.98 -13.31 14.02
C PRO A 297 -17.42 -14.52 13.28
N ASP A 298 -17.99 -15.71 13.53
CA ASP A 298 -17.46 -16.98 12.97
C ASP A 298 -17.39 -16.99 11.44
N TRP A 299 -18.35 -16.37 10.76
CA TRP A 299 -18.36 -16.28 9.29
C TRP A 299 -17.14 -15.56 8.71
N THR A 300 -16.45 -14.71 9.48
CA THR A 300 -15.23 -14.02 9.00
C THR A 300 -14.09 -15.00 8.75
N ALA A 301 -14.09 -16.16 9.40
CA ALA A 301 -13.11 -17.21 9.18
C ALA A 301 -13.24 -17.87 7.78
N ASP A 302 -14.35 -17.64 7.08
CA ASP A 302 -14.54 -18.11 5.71
C ASP A 302 -13.89 -17.20 4.67
N TRP A 303 -13.45 -16.01 5.06
CA TRP A 303 -12.71 -15.11 4.20
C TRP A 303 -11.40 -15.72 3.70
N THR A 304 -10.91 -15.28 2.55
CA THR A 304 -9.76 -15.86 1.85
C THR A 304 -8.45 -15.71 2.63
N GLY A 305 -8.32 -14.64 3.41
CA GLY A 305 -7.12 -14.41 4.19
C GLY A 305 -7.11 -13.09 4.96
N GLN A 306 -5.91 -12.76 5.45
CA GLN A 306 -5.69 -11.50 6.15
C GLN A 306 -4.41 -10.81 5.66
N ARG A 307 -4.39 -9.45 5.72
CA ARG A 307 -3.20 -8.63 5.55
C ARG A 307 -2.62 -8.25 6.90
N ILE A 308 -1.30 -8.32 7.01
CA ILE A 308 -0.50 -7.91 8.17
C ILE A 308 0.22 -6.62 7.77
N ASP A 309 -0.04 -5.50 8.48
CA ASP A 309 0.42 -4.16 8.09
C ASP A 309 1.14 -3.39 9.23
N SER A 310 1.14 -3.88 10.47
CA SER A 310 1.75 -3.15 11.57
C SER A 310 2.22 -4.00 12.76
N LYS A 311 1.87 -5.27 12.84
CA LYS A 311 2.34 -6.22 13.85
C LYS A 311 3.53 -7.01 13.32
N ASP A 312 4.39 -7.52 14.21
CA ASP A 312 5.40 -8.49 13.80
C ASP A 312 4.75 -9.59 12.95
N PRO A 313 5.17 -9.80 11.71
CA PRO A 313 4.45 -10.65 10.77
C PRO A 313 4.48 -12.14 11.16
N TYR A 314 5.50 -12.60 11.89
CA TYR A 314 5.56 -13.98 12.40
C TYR A 314 4.52 -14.18 13.50
N ILE A 315 4.44 -13.25 14.46
CA ILE A 315 3.48 -13.29 15.56
C ILE A 315 2.05 -13.16 15.03
N ALA A 316 1.79 -12.20 14.17
CA ALA A 316 0.45 -11.98 13.60
C ALA A 316 -0.02 -13.16 12.74
N GLY A 317 0.89 -13.77 11.98
CA GLY A 317 0.57 -14.93 11.17
C GLY A 317 0.29 -16.17 12.00
N ASP A 318 1.04 -16.42 13.08
CA ASP A 318 0.78 -17.53 14.00
C ASP A 318 -0.52 -17.35 14.77
N GLU A 319 -0.82 -16.13 15.22
CA GLU A 319 -2.10 -15.77 15.85
C GLU A 319 -3.28 -16.08 14.90
N TYR A 320 -3.18 -15.69 13.64
CA TYR A 320 -4.21 -15.97 12.64
C TYR A 320 -4.37 -17.48 12.37
N ILE A 321 -3.27 -18.22 12.25
CA ILE A 321 -3.30 -19.69 12.07
C ILE A 321 -4.01 -20.37 13.25
N GLN A 322 -3.69 -19.97 14.48
CA GLN A 322 -4.32 -20.51 15.68
C GLN A 322 -5.82 -20.16 15.75
N TRP A 323 -6.15 -18.92 15.41
CA TRP A 323 -7.54 -18.45 15.36
C TRP A 323 -8.39 -19.22 14.33
N LEU A 324 -7.84 -19.52 13.14
CA LEU A 324 -8.51 -20.36 12.12
C LEU A 324 -8.75 -21.78 12.63
N LYS A 325 -7.72 -22.40 13.23
CA LYS A 325 -7.82 -23.76 13.78
C LYS A 325 -8.87 -23.86 14.90
N ALA A 326 -8.91 -22.87 15.78
CA ALA A 326 -9.92 -22.83 16.85
C ALA A 326 -11.36 -22.74 16.31
N ARG A 327 -11.54 -22.27 15.06
CA ARG A 327 -12.82 -22.19 14.35
C ARG A 327 -13.03 -23.35 13.36
N GLY A 328 -12.19 -24.38 13.41
CA GLY A 328 -12.33 -25.57 12.54
C GLY A 328 -12.01 -25.29 11.06
N ARG A 329 -11.27 -24.24 10.75
CA ARG A 329 -10.83 -23.93 9.37
C ARG A 329 -9.40 -24.38 9.15
N ASP A 330 -9.11 -24.95 7.96
CA ASP A 330 -7.74 -25.32 7.58
C ASP A 330 -6.95 -24.08 7.14
N PRO A 331 -5.89 -23.67 7.86
CA PRO A 331 -5.08 -22.54 7.45
C PRO A 331 -4.43 -22.70 6.07
N ARG A 332 -4.20 -23.93 5.59
CA ARG A 332 -3.57 -24.21 4.30
C ARG A 332 -4.39 -23.72 3.10
N ASP A 333 -5.70 -23.54 3.29
CA ASP A 333 -6.62 -23.01 2.29
C ASP A 333 -6.69 -21.47 2.34
N LYS A 334 -6.10 -20.86 3.36
CA LYS A 334 -6.10 -19.41 3.60
C LYS A 334 -4.78 -18.77 3.18
N ARG A 335 -4.76 -17.42 3.23
CA ARG A 335 -3.60 -16.61 2.82
C ARG A 335 -3.25 -15.54 3.84
N ILE A 336 -1.95 -15.31 4.01
CA ILE A 336 -1.39 -14.14 4.69
C ILE A 336 -0.73 -13.26 3.63
N ILE A 337 -0.96 -11.96 3.71
CA ILE A 337 -0.26 -10.94 2.94
C ILE A 337 0.50 -10.06 3.92
N ALA A 338 1.83 -10.12 3.94
CA ALA A 338 2.64 -9.16 4.68
C ALA A 338 2.95 -7.95 3.80
N SER A 339 2.84 -6.73 4.35
CA SER A 339 2.95 -5.49 3.57
C SER A 339 3.62 -4.31 4.29
N ASP A 340 4.27 -4.52 5.43
CA ASP A 340 4.92 -3.47 6.20
C ASP A 340 6.44 -3.53 6.08
N ALA A 341 7.04 -2.50 5.46
CA ALA A 341 8.49 -2.25 5.40
C ALA A 341 9.37 -3.46 5.01
N LEU A 342 8.85 -4.38 4.21
CA LEU A 342 9.54 -5.60 3.81
C LEU A 342 10.75 -5.31 2.91
N ASP A 343 11.86 -5.99 3.18
CA ASP A 343 12.93 -6.18 2.20
C ASP A 343 13.01 -7.66 1.76
N VAL A 344 13.94 -7.96 0.88
CA VAL A 344 14.10 -9.29 0.29
C VAL A 344 14.35 -10.38 1.34
N ASP A 345 15.09 -10.05 2.41
CA ASP A 345 15.35 -10.96 3.54
C ASP A 345 14.08 -11.29 4.30
N ASP A 346 13.25 -10.29 4.58
CA ASP A 346 11.96 -10.48 5.24
C ASP A 346 11.02 -11.35 4.40
N ILE A 347 10.94 -11.08 3.08
CA ILE A 347 10.10 -11.84 2.15
C ILE A 347 10.52 -13.32 2.13
N LEU A 348 11.81 -13.60 2.01
CA LEU A 348 12.34 -14.96 2.01
C LEU A 348 12.10 -15.67 3.34
N GLY A 349 12.38 -14.99 4.46
CA GLY A 349 12.17 -15.53 5.81
C GLY A 349 10.71 -15.88 6.06
N LEU A 350 9.78 -14.96 5.74
CA LEU A 350 8.34 -15.18 5.91
C LEU A 350 7.80 -16.27 4.96
N HIS A 351 8.28 -16.28 3.72
CA HIS A 351 7.90 -17.32 2.77
C HIS A 351 8.26 -18.71 3.27
N ALA A 352 9.45 -18.86 3.87
CA ALA A 352 9.84 -20.14 4.45
C ALA A 352 9.03 -20.52 5.66
N TYR A 353 8.87 -19.59 6.54
CA TYR A 353 8.17 -19.83 7.80
C TYR A 353 6.72 -20.25 7.57
N PHE A 354 6.02 -19.61 6.63
CA PHE A 354 4.61 -19.87 6.36
C PHE A 354 4.34 -20.78 5.17
N GLY A 355 5.10 -20.63 4.09
CA GLY A 355 4.92 -21.34 2.83
C GLY A 355 5.63 -22.69 2.75
N GLY A 356 6.64 -22.94 3.60
CA GLY A 356 7.32 -24.22 3.74
C GLY A 356 6.80 -25.07 4.89
N ALA A 357 7.10 -26.38 4.91
CA ALA A 357 7.01 -27.19 6.11
C ALA A 357 8.32 -27.03 6.88
N LEU A 358 8.21 -26.60 8.12
CA LEU A 358 9.36 -26.60 9.03
C LEU A 358 9.69 -28.05 9.41
N GLY A 359 10.92 -28.49 9.18
CA GLY A 359 11.45 -29.68 9.83
C GLY A 359 11.38 -29.52 11.36
N SER A 360 11.18 -30.60 12.08
CA SER A 360 11.16 -30.58 13.55
C SER A 360 12.47 -29.98 14.09
N GLY A 361 12.36 -28.93 14.91
CA GLY A 361 13.52 -28.29 15.56
C GLY A 361 13.99 -26.98 14.94
N VAL A 362 13.33 -26.46 13.92
CA VAL A 362 13.66 -25.14 13.32
C VAL A 362 12.89 -24.03 14.05
N THR A 363 13.60 -23.00 14.49
CA THR A 363 13.04 -21.86 15.26
C THR A 363 12.97 -20.58 14.41
N ILE A 364 12.22 -19.55 14.88
CA ILE A 364 12.14 -18.26 14.22
C ILE A 364 13.52 -17.61 14.02
N SER A 365 14.44 -17.82 14.96
CA SER A 365 15.81 -17.30 14.87
C SER A 365 16.60 -17.89 13.70
N ASP A 366 16.28 -19.11 13.27
CA ASP A 366 16.96 -19.79 12.17
C ASP A 366 16.61 -19.20 10.79
N PHE A 367 15.56 -18.40 10.69
CA PHE A 367 15.10 -17.76 9.45
C PHE A 367 15.46 -16.29 9.30
N ARG A 368 16.14 -15.71 10.26
CA ARG A 368 16.58 -14.30 10.20
C ARG A 368 17.83 -14.09 9.35
N SER A 369 18.48 -15.16 8.92
CA SER A 369 19.58 -15.08 7.96
C SER A 369 19.19 -15.76 6.63
N ALA A 370 19.23 -15.00 5.54
CA ALA A 370 18.91 -15.52 4.20
C ALA A 370 19.86 -16.63 3.72
N ALA A 371 21.05 -16.74 4.30
CA ALA A 371 22.04 -17.77 3.97
C ALA A 371 21.59 -19.17 4.39
N ASP A 372 20.87 -19.28 5.52
CA ASP A 372 20.37 -20.57 6.03
C ASP A 372 19.22 -21.13 5.21
N PHE A 373 18.59 -20.27 4.43
CA PHE A 373 17.44 -20.53 3.62
C PHE A 373 17.74 -21.29 2.33
N LEU A 374 18.88 -21.01 1.74
CA LEU A 374 19.33 -21.60 0.47
C LEU A 374 19.89 -23.02 0.67
N ASP A 375 19.99 -23.50 1.92
CA ASP A 375 20.33 -24.89 2.20
C ASP A 375 19.08 -25.77 1.92
N ARG A 376 18.97 -26.19 0.67
CA ARG A 376 17.86 -27.01 0.15
C ARG A 376 17.59 -28.29 0.92
N GLN A 377 18.49 -28.72 1.80
CA GLN A 377 18.32 -29.92 2.61
C GLN A 377 17.41 -29.73 3.82
N LYS A 378 17.16 -28.48 4.22
CA LYS A 378 16.26 -28.14 5.34
C LYS A 378 14.83 -27.80 4.91
N TRP A 379 14.57 -27.67 3.61
CA TRP A 379 13.27 -27.28 3.09
C TRP A 379 12.44 -28.50 2.70
N THR A 380 11.40 -28.80 3.46
CA THR A 380 10.42 -29.83 3.13
C THR A 380 9.18 -29.22 2.47
N PRO A 381 8.66 -29.78 1.35
CA PRO A 381 7.44 -29.30 0.73
C PRO A 381 6.24 -29.48 1.69
N GLY A 382 5.65 -28.39 2.06
CA GLY A 382 4.46 -28.34 2.91
C GLY A 382 4.23 -26.91 3.35
N ARG A 383 2.99 -26.46 3.39
CA ARG A 383 2.68 -25.10 3.81
C ARG A 383 1.84 -25.10 5.08
N ARG A 384 2.13 -24.14 5.97
CA ARG A 384 1.29 -23.85 7.13
C ARG A 384 0.09 -23.00 6.72
N ILE A 385 0.35 -22.01 5.83
CA ILE A 385 -0.63 -21.12 5.22
C ILE A 385 -0.03 -20.58 3.90
N ARG A 386 -0.84 -20.09 2.97
CA ARG A 386 -0.32 -19.43 1.77
C ARG A 386 0.24 -18.07 2.15
N PHE A 387 1.47 -17.77 1.73
CA PHE A 387 2.13 -16.50 1.97
C PHE A 387 2.22 -15.69 0.66
N SER A 388 2.07 -14.37 0.77
CA SER A 388 2.38 -13.40 -0.29
C SER A 388 3.02 -12.15 0.31
N GLY A 389 4.07 -11.64 -0.34
CA GLY A 389 4.71 -10.38 0.04
C GLY A 389 4.17 -9.22 -0.78
N GLY A 390 3.64 -8.20 -0.12
CA GLY A 390 3.33 -6.91 -0.73
C GLY A 390 4.52 -5.97 -0.55
N TRP A 391 5.31 -5.76 -1.60
CA TRP A 391 6.59 -5.08 -1.53
C TRP A 391 6.44 -3.59 -1.92
N GLY A 392 6.64 -2.70 -0.97
CA GLY A 392 6.42 -1.26 -1.13
C GLY A 392 7.69 -0.46 -1.42
N THR A 393 8.01 0.48 -0.53
CA THR A 393 9.08 1.48 -0.70
C THR A 393 10.43 0.86 -1.03
N LEU A 394 10.84 -0.21 -0.34
CA LEU A 394 12.14 -0.86 -0.57
C LEU A 394 12.23 -1.64 -1.89
N LEU A 395 11.16 -1.69 -2.68
CA LEU A 395 11.19 -2.14 -4.07
C LEU A 395 11.35 -0.95 -5.04
N THR A 396 10.48 0.06 -4.92
CA THR A 396 10.37 1.14 -5.91
C THR A 396 11.12 2.41 -5.54
N ASN A 397 11.74 2.47 -4.35
CA ASN A 397 12.51 3.62 -3.86
C ASN A 397 13.67 3.21 -2.93
N ASP A 398 14.39 2.13 -3.24
CA ASP A 398 15.59 1.74 -2.50
C ASP A 398 16.83 2.47 -3.05
N PHE A 399 16.86 3.79 -2.83
CA PHE A 399 17.96 4.65 -3.26
C PHE A 399 18.92 5.05 -2.13
N ARG A 400 18.71 4.57 -0.91
CA ARG A 400 19.61 4.83 0.21
C ARG A 400 21.04 4.41 -0.13
N GLY A 401 22.01 5.33 0.03
CA GLY A 401 23.41 5.09 -0.34
C GLY A 401 23.69 5.05 -1.84
N CYS A 402 22.74 5.40 -2.70
CA CYS A 402 22.94 5.49 -4.13
C CYS A 402 23.49 6.85 -4.58
N ASP A 403 23.33 7.89 -3.78
CA ASP A 403 23.84 9.24 -4.07
C ASP A 403 25.36 9.21 -4.31
N PRO A 404 25.86 9.65 -5.48
CA PRO A 404 27.29 9.68 -5.77
C PRO A 404 28.08 10.62 -4.83
N ALA A 405 27.43 11.65 -4.27
CA ALA A 405 28.02 12.58 -3.31
C ALA A 405 27.98 12.05 -1.86
N GLY A 406 27.37 10.89 -1.62
CA GLY A 406 27.21 10.31 -0.27
C GLY A 406 26.13 11.01 0.58
N GLY A 407 25.28 11.84 -0.04
CA GLY A 407 24.16 12.51 0.62
C GLY A 407 22.93 11.61 0.81
N SER A 408 21.86 12.19 1.35
CA SER A 408 20.57 11.55 1.63
C SER A 408 19.43 12.08 0.75
N ASP A 409 19.73 12.85 -0.29
CA ASP A 409 18.71 13.46 -1.16
C ASP A 409 17.76 12.44 -1.78
N PHE A 410 18.23 11.22 -2.00
CA PHE A 410 17.47 10.12 -2.61
C PHE A 410 16.98 9.08 -1.59
N ASP A 411 17.25 9.26 -0.30
CA ASP A 411 16.72 8.35 0.70
C ASP A 411 15.18 8.43 0.76
N PRO A 412 14.50 7.29 0.90
CA PRO A 412 13.05 7.30 1.05
C PRO A 412 12.61 8.03 2.31
N ILE A 413 11.46 8.67 2.24
CA ILE A 413 10.87 9.41 3.35
C ILE A 413 9.51 8.83 3.74
N SER A 414 9.10 9.07 4.99
CA SER A 414 7.81 8.60 5.50
C SER A 414 6.76 9.70 5.41
N LEU A 415 6.08 9.74 4.27
CA LEU A 415 4.89 10.56 4.07
C LEU A 415 3.64 9.70 4.19
N ILE A 416 2.60 10.25 4.80
CA ILE A 416 1.26 9.69 4.79
C ILE A 416 0.24 10.77 4.46
N CYS A 417 -0.82 10.38 3.76
CA CYS A 417 -2.01 11.20 3.53
C CYS A 417 -3.21 10.31 3.91
N LYS A 418 -3.95 10.69 4.92
CA LYS A 418 -5.01 9.85 5.50
C LYS A 418 -6.23 10.67 5.86
N VAL A 419 -7.37 10.00 5.91
CA VAL A 419 -8.58 10.59 6.44
C VAL A 419 -8.32 11.09 7.87
N SER A 420 -8.60 12.36 8.10
CA SER A 420 -8.42 13.06 9.37
C SER A 420 -9.75 13.37 10.04
N THR A 421 -10.79 13.69 9.26
CA THR A 421 -12.15 13.89 9.76
C THR A 421 -13.20 13.24 8.86
N VAL A 422 -14.34 12.89 9.44
CA VAL A 422 -15.53 12.36 8.75
C VAL A 422 -16.75 13.07 9.33
N GLU A 423 -17.52 13.75 8.49
CA GLU A 423 -18.67 14.59 8.94
C GLU A 423 -18.28 15.53 10.09
N GLY A 424 -17.06 16.08 10.04
CA GLY A 424 -16.52 16.97 11.06
C GLY A 424 -16.00 16.28 12.33
N LYS A 425 -16.12 14.94 12.47
CA LYS A 425 -15.58 14.17 13.60
C LYS A 425 -14.19 13.64 13.29
N PRO A 426 -13.24 13.59 14.25
CA PRO A 426 -11.94 12.99 14.06
C PRO A 426 -12.02 11.52 13.66
N ALA A 427 -11.23 11.12 12.68
CA ALA A 427 -11.04 9.72 12.32
C ALA A 427 -9.84 9.13 13.07
N VAL A 428 -9.94 7.88 13.55
CA VAL A 428 -8.91 7.24 14.36
C VAL A 428 -8.39 5.97 13.72
N LYS A 429 -7.08 5.77 13.80
CA LYS A 429 -6.41 4.47 13.63
C LYS A 429 -5.57 4.22 14.88
N LEU A 430 -5.73 3.07 15.55
CA LEU A 430 -4.86 2.68 16.66
C LEU A 430 -3.58 1.98 16.18
N SER A 431 -3.72 1.06 15.23
CA SER A 431 -2.64 0.19 14.73
C SER A 431 -2.12 -0.82 15.79
N ASP A 432 -1.53 -1.92 15.35
CA ASP A 432 -0.79 -2.82 16.26
C ASP A 432 0.57 -2.25 16.68
N ASN A 433 1.07 -1.25 15.97
CA ASN A 433 2.19 -0.41 16.40
C ASN A 433 1.70 0.99 16.74
N PHE A 434 1.65 1.32 18.02
CA PHE A 434 1.11 2.59 18.50
C PHE A 434 1.86 3.83 17.94
N ALA A 435 3.12 3.71 17.56
CA ALA A 435 3.85 4.77 16.87
C ALA A 435 3.24 5.15 15.50
N LYS A 436 2.36 4.29 14.96
CA LYS A 436 1.59 4.55 13.71
C LYS A 436 0.17 5.06 13.99
N ALA A 437 -0.23 5.27 15.24
CA ALA A 437 -1.56 5.76 15.58
C ALA A 437 -1.85 7.13 14.94
N LEU A 438 -3.11 7.35 14.59
CA LEU A 438 -3.62 8.59 13.98
C LEU A 438 -4.93 8.98 14.66
N GLY A 439 -5.17 10.28 14.78
CA GLY A 439 -6.34 10.87 15.44
C GLY A 439 -5.96 11.94 16.44
N THR A 440 -6.94 12.58 17.06
CA THR A 440 -6.67 13.47 18.20
C THR A 440 -6.32 12.66 19.46
N PRO A 441 -5.53 13.19 20.39
CA PRO A 441 -5.15 12.47 21.61
C PRO A 441 -6.36 11.95 22.40
N GLU A 442 -7.43 12.75 22.50
CA GLU A 442 -8.65 12.43 23.21
C GLU A 442 -9.38 11.24 22.59
N GLU A 443 -9.53 11.24 21.25
CA GLU A 443 -10.18 10.16 20.52
C GLU A 443 -9.32 8.89 20.48
N ILE A 444 -8.02 9.01 20.36
CA ILE A 444 -7.10 7.86 20.47
C ILE A 444 -7.29 7.17 21.83
N GLU A 445 -7.34 7.93 22.93
CA GLU A 445 -7.53 7.38 24.26
C GLU A 445 -8.93 6.77 24.45
N ARG A 446 -9.97 7.40 23.88
CA ARG A 446 -11.33 6.84 23.85
C ARG A 446 -11.34 5.48 23.13
N TYR A 447 -10.75 5.39 21.95
CA TYR A 447 -10.69 4.15 21.18
C TYR A 447 -9.86 3.07 21.89
N ARG A 448 -8.74 3.42 22.54
CA ARG A 448 -7.95 2.50 23.35
C ARG A 448 -8.77 1.90 24.50
N ARG A 449 -9.57 2.69 25.17
CA ARG A 449 -10.47 2.22 26.25
C ARG A 449 -11.51 1.24 25.69
N ILE A 450 -12.04 1.49 24.50
CA ILE A 450 -13.11 0.69 23.89
C ILE A 450 -12.58 -0.60 23.27
N PHE A 451 -11.53 -0.53 22.48
CA PHE A 451 -10.95 -1.68 21.77
C PHE A 451 -9.91 -2.44 22.60
N GLY A 452 -9.36 -1.82 23.64
CA GLY A 452 -8.26 -2.38 24.41
C GLY A 452 -6.89 -2.18 23.75
N THR A 453 -5.85 -2.71 24.40
CA THR A 453 -4.45 -2.58 23.97
C THR A 453 -3.73 -3.92 23.81
N ALA A 454 -4.48 -5.02 23.79
CA ALA A 454 -3.90 -6.35 23.67
C ALA A 454 -3.14 -6.52 22.33
N GLY A 455 -1.89 -6.95 22.42
CA GLY A 455 -1.04 -7.20 21.23
C GLY A 455 -0.48 -5.93 20.56
N ILE A 456 -0.71 -4.74 21.13
CA ILE A 456 -0.16 -3.49 20.62
C ILE A 456 1.29 -3.31 21.10
N SER A 457 2.17 -2.90 20.19
CA SER A 457 3.58 -2.61 20.44
C SER A 457 3.91 -1.13 20.27
N HIS A 458 5.13 -0.74 20.65
CA HIS A 458 5.69 0.59 20.45
C HIS A 458 7.04 0.48 19.74
N LEU A 459 7.02 0.11 18.47
CA LEU A 459 8.23 -0.04 17.66
C LEU A 459 8.50 1.26 16.87
N PRO A 460 9.78 1.58 16.60
CA PRO A 460 10.10 2.68 15.68
C PRO A 460 9.42 2.48 14.32
N VAL A 461 8.95 3.57 13.73
CA VAL A 461 8.42 3.53 12.35
C VAL A 461 9.60 3.45 11.39
N ILE A 462 9.69 2.34 10.65
CA ILE A 462 10.71 2.13 9.63
C ILE A 462 10.22 2.75 8.30
N THR A 463 11.12 3.44 7.61
CA THR A 463 10.91 4.03 6.28
C THR A 463 11.60 3.22 5.21
#